data_8c69a405967b2beb4198756d8c393391
#
_entry.id   8c69a405967b2beb4198756d8c393391
#
_cell.length_a   1.000
_cell.length_b   1.000
_cell.length_c   1.000
_cell.angle_alpha   90.00
_cell.angle_beta   90.00
_cell.angle_gamma   90.00
#
_symmetry.space_group_name_H-M   'P 1'
#
loop_
_entity.id
_entity.type
_entity.pdbx_description
1 polymer ?
#
loop_
_entity_poly.entity_id
_entity_poly.type
_entity_poly.pdbx_seq_one_letter_code
_entity_poly.pdbx_strand_id
1 'polypeptide(L)'
;MKGAFQIAKIADIPVKLHWSFVLMLVWVTIEGRRNGMNWESVGWFAVLMLGVFACVVLHEFGHAFSAKRYGVRTKDIILSPLGGVARLDGLPEKPIDESVVAFAGPLVNILLAAIFGGYGWLTSSIDLSNLGTSRLVFGNPENFVTLFLLINIFLALFNLIPAFPMDGGRIFRSLLSPSLGRRRATLITTYLGQGMAVLLVVLAYFLVPPRMSFYLIPLFILSSAFMFFMARQEYRMVKFEEILKKHSISELIRQPVNVFKKNDHIAHALEILKRGLEKDFLVKNEDGTIAGVFSQPEIVEVAKSISTDSHESHEVKEFISLVKETISPSDSLHVFYKKLMSQELRILPVFENENLIGVVDIQQLNDFLRVEYEMK
;
A
#
# COMPACT_ATOMS: atom_id res chain seq x y z
N MET A 1 -2.43 5.39 5.17
CA MET A 1 -1.73 5.23 6.48
C MET A 1 -1.79 6.56 7.22
N LYS A 2 -2.52 6.62 8.33
CA LYS A 2 -2.53 7.79 9.21
C LYS A 2 -1.14 7.89 9.88
N GLY A 3 -0.51 9.06 9.86
CA GLY A 3 0.78 9.29 10.54
C GLY A 3 2.03 9.35 9.63
N ALA A 4 1.89 9.41 8.32
CA ALA A 4 2.99 9.72 7.41
C ALA A 4 2.95 11.19 6.99
N PHE A 5 4.05 11.91 7.08
CA PHE A 5 4.20 13.30 6.65
C PHE A 5 5.09 13.41 5.42
N GLN A 6 4.78 14.34 4.55
CA GLN A 6 5.52 14.54 3.30
C GLN A 6 6.86 15.24 3.60
N ILE A 7 7.96 14.63 3.13
CA ILE A 7 9.32 15.18 3.27
C ILE A 7 9.86 15.77 1.97
N ALA A 8 9.40 15.24 0.83
CA ALA A 8 9.81 15.71 -0.50
C ALA A 8 8.72 15.44 -1.54
N LYS A 9 8.85 16.09 -2.71
CA LYS A 9 8.07 15.77 -3.91
C LYS A 9 9.04 15.68 -5.08
N ILE A 10 9.20 14.51 -5.69
CA ILE A 10 10.15 14.24 -6.77
C ILE A 10 9.37 13.72 -7.98
N ALA A 11 9.52 14.37 -9.13
CA ALA A 11 8.81 14.01 -10.37
C ALA A 11 7.27 13.86 -10.18
N ASP A 12 6.68 14.79 -9.39
CA ASP A 12 5.27 14.82 -8.97
C ASP A 12 4.83 13.69 -8.03
N ILE A 13 5.73 12.84 -7.56
CA ILE A 13 5.46 11.79 -6.60
C ILE A 13 5.82 12.28 -5.20
N PRO A 14 4.85 12.40 -4.27
CA PRO A 14 5.12 12.74 -2.88
C PRO A 14 5.90 11.61 -2.19
N VAL A 15 7.02 11.94 -1.57
CA VAL A 15 7.77 11.03 -0.68
C VAL A 15 7.37 11.36 0.75
N LYS A 16 6.86 10.38 1.45
CA LYS A 16 6.35 10.50 2.82
C LYS A 16 7.15 9.65 3.77
N LEU A 17 7.38 10.15 4.97
CA LEU A 17 8.05 9.46 6.05
C LEU A 17 7.05 9.12 7.14
N HIS A 18 6.97 7.85 7.54
CA HIS A 18 6.13 7.44 8.64
C HIS A 18 6.80 7.82 9.98
N TRP A 19 6.04 8.28 10.96
CA TRP A 19 6.55 8.72 12.26
C TRP A 19 7.42 7.67 12.98
N SER A 20 7.16 6.38 12.74
CA SER A 20 7.94 5.27 13.31
C SER A 20 9.42 5.26 12.88
N PHE A 21 9.77 6.02 11.84
CA PHE A 21 11.16 6.20 11.44
C PHE A 21 12.00 6.89 12.52
N VAL A 22 11.38 7.81 13.26
CA VAL A 22 12.02 8.46 14.42
C VAL A 22 12.38 7.43 15.48
N LEU A 23 11.51 6.44 15.73
CA LEU A 23 11.81 5.36 16.67
C LEU A 23 13.01 4.52 16.24
N MET A 24 13.18 4.32 14.93
CA MET A 24 14.35 3.63 14.41
C MET A 24 15.64 4.42 14.67
N LEU A 25 15.65 5.73 14.47
CA LEU A 25 16.81 6.57 14.77
C LEU A 25 17.13 6.59 16.26
N VAL A 26 16.11 6.64 17.11
CA VAL A 26 16.27 6.51 18.57
C VAL A 26 16.88 5.15 18.93
N TRP A 27 16.37 4.07 18.33
CA TRP A 27 16.91 2.72 18.54
C TRP A 27 18.37 2.60 18.09
N VAL A 28 18.72 3.13 16.90
CA VAL A 28 20.10 3.19 16.40
C VAL A 28 21.03 3.88 17.42
N THR A 29 20.58 4.99 17.99
CA THR A 29 21.34 5.75 18.99
C THR A 29 21.55 4.93 20.27
N ILE A 30 20.50 4.34 20.81
CA ILE A 30 20.55 3.53 22.02
C ILE A 30 21.44 2.31 21.81
N GLU A 31 21.25 1.58 20.71
CA GLU A 31 22.00 0.36 20.43
C GLU A 31 23.48 0.65 20.15
N GLY A 32 23.77 1.70 19.38
CA GLY A 32 25.15 2.15 19.17
C GLY A 32 25.88 2.48 20.49
N ARG A 33 25.21 3.20 21.39
CA ARG A 33 25.76 3.51 22.72
C ARG A 33 25.95 2.27 23.61
N ARG A 34 25.00 1.34 23.58
CA ARG A 34 25.10 0.05 24.31
C ARG A 34 26.28 -0.80 23.82
N ASN A 35 26.58 -0.75 22.53
CA ASN A 35 27.72 -1.45 21.92
C ASN A 35 29.04 -0.69 22.05
N GLY A 36 29.10 0.36 22.89
CA GLY A 36 30.32 1.10 23.19
C GLY A 36 30.77 2.09 22.11
N MET A 37 29.93 2.39 21.11
CA MET A 37 30.24 3.39 20.08
C MET A 37 30.32 4.79 20.72
N ASN A 38 31.30 5.59 20.30
CA ASN A 38 31.34 7.01 20.62
C ASN A 38 30.25 7.78 19.83
N TRP A 39 30.02 9.04 20.17
CA TRP A 39 28.98 9.84 19.53
C TRP A 39 29.23 10.07 18.03
N GLU A 40 30.47 10.16 17.62
CA GLU A 40 30.85 10.29 16.21
C GLU A 40 30.45 9.03 15.43
N SER A 41 30.81 7.84 15.92
CA SER A 41 30.43 6.56 15.29
C SER A 41 28.91 6.35 15.26
N VAL A 42 28.19 6.79 16.30
CA VAL A 42 26.70 6.77 16.30
C VAL A 42 26.16 7.70 15.22
N GLY A 43 26.75 8.88 15.05
CA GLY A 43 26.41 9.81 13.97
C GLY A 43 26.62 9.20 12.58
N TRP A 44 27.77 8.57 12.35
CA TRP A 44 28.06 7.88 11.10
C TRP A 44 27.14 6.68 10.85
N PHE A 45 26.77 5.94 11.88
CA PHE A 45 25.80 4.86 11.76
C PHE A 45 24.40 5.39 11.36
N ALA A 46 23.98 6.52 11.91
CA ALA A 46 22.75 7.18 11.49
C ALA A 46 22.81 7.64 10.02
N VAL A 47 23.94 8.21 9.57
CA VAL A 47 24.18 8.59 8.15
C VAL A 47 24.13 7.38 7.25
N LEU A 48 24.75 6.26 7.62
CA LEU A 48 24.65 5.00 6.88
C LEU A 48 23.21 4.54 6.72
N MET A 49 22.43 4.55 7.82
CA MET A 49 21.01 4.17 7.77
C MET A 49 20.21 5.07 6.82
N LEU A 50 20.41 6.38 6.88
CA LEU A 50 19.77 7.32 5.96
C LEU A 50 20.14 7.02 4.50
N GLY A 51 21.41 6.70 4.23
CA GLY A 51 21.88 6.30 2.90
C GLY A 51 21.25 5.00 2.41
N VAL A 52 21.08 4.00 3.29
CA VAL A 52 20.36 2.75 2.96
C VAL A 52 18.91 3.06 2.58
N PHE A 53 18.23 3.92 3.34
CA PHE A 53 16.87 4.33 2.98
C PHE A 53 16.81 5.15 1.69
N ALA A 54 17.83 5.94 1.38
CA ALA A 54 17.95 6.59 0.07
C ALA A 54 18.03 5.56 -1.06
N CYS A 55 18.79 4.48 -0.90
CA CYS A 55 18.82 3.36 -1.86
C CYS A 55 17.44 2.70 -2.02
N VAL A 56 16.70 2.51 -0.92
CA VAL A 56 15.33 1.99 -0.94
C VAL A 56 14.38 2.96 -1.67
N VAL A 57 14.49 4.26 -1.43
CA VAL A 57 13.69 5.26 -2.17
C VAL A 57 13.96 5.21 -3.66
N LEU A 58 15.22 5.11 -4.07
CA LEU A 58 15.61 4.99 -5.48
C LEU A 58 15.07 3.70 -6.11
N HIS A 59 15.09 2.59 -5.38
CA HIS A 59 14.45 1.34 -5.77
C HIS A 59 12.94 1.54 -6.03
N GLU A 60 12.20 2.17 -5.10
CA GLU A 60 10.77 2.47 -5.27
C GLU A 60 10.51 3.41 -6.46
N PHE A 61 11.40 4.36 -6.72
CA PHE A 61 11.34 5.18 -7.93
C PHE A 61 11.54 4.37 -9.20
N GLY A 62 12.36 3.32 -9.18
CA GLY A 62 12.47 2.37 -10.28
C GLY A 62 11.11 1.81 -10.68
N HIS A 63 10.35 1.29 -9.71
CA HIS A 63 8.99 0.82 -9.93
C HIS A 63 8.06 1.92 -10.42
N ALA A 64 8.08 3.08 -9.75
CA ALA A 64 7.19 4.19 -10.03
C ALA A 64 7.35 4.76 -11.45
N PHE A 65 8.59 4.96 -11.90
CA PHE A 65 8.87 5.45 -13.27
C PHE A 65 8.54 4.40 -14.33
N SER A 66 8.82 3.13 -14.05
CA SER A 66 8.44 2.04 -14.94
C SER A 66 6.91 1.95 -15.04
N ALA A 67 6.17 1.99 -13.92
CA ALA A 67 4.72 1.95 -13.87
C ALA A 67 4.08 3.10 -14.66
N LYS A 68 4.62 4.33 -14.53
CA LYS A 68 4.18 5.52 -15.27
C LYS A 68 4.23 5.30 -16.79
N ARG A 69 5.21 4.56 -17.29
CA ARG A 69 5.37 4.23 -18.72
C ARG A 69 4.23 3.37 -19.24
N TYR A 70 3.60 2.58 -18.36
CA TYR A 70 2.44 1.73 -18.67
C TYR A 70 1.11 2.37 -18.22
N GLY A 71 1.08 3.70 -17.98
CA GLY A 71 -0.14 4.43 -17.65
C GLY A 71 -0.60 4.27 -16.19
N VAL A 72 0.18 3.62 -15.34
CA VAL A 72 -0.13 3.45 -13.91
C VAL A 72 0.50 4.60 -13.12
N ARG A 73 -0.36 5.36 -12.41
CA ARG A 73 0.10 6.47 -11.57
C ARG A 73 0.58 5.98 -10.21
N THR A 74 1.57 6.66 -9.66
CA THR A 74 2.02 6.47 -8.28
C THR A 74 1.44 7.57 -7.41
N LYS A 75 0.65 7.22 -6.40
CA LYS A 75 0.06 8.18 -5.45
C LYS A 75 1.11 8.82 -4.56
N ASP A 76 1.94 8.01 -3.97
CA ASP A 76 3.07 8.42 -3.12
C ASP A 76 4.00 7.24 -2.85
N ILE A 77 5.17 7.56 -2.29
CA ILE A 77 6.11 6.58 -1.73
C ILE A 77 6.15 6.82 -0.23
N ILE A 78 5.85 5.78 0.56
CA ILE A 78 5.87 5.87 2.03
C ILE A 78 7.07 5.08 2.55
N LEU A 79 7.92 5.76 3.32
CA LEU A 79 9.07 5.15 4.02
C LEU A 79 8.70 4.79 5.45
N SER A 80 9.00 3.58 5.85
CA SER A 80 8.85 3.07 7.20
C SER A 80 10.08 2.26 7.60
N PRO A 81 10.31 1.96 8.89
CA PRO A 81 11.42 1.09 9.31
C PRO A 81 11.43 -0.31 8.66
N LEU A 82 10.27 -0.76 8.17
CA LEU A 82 10.12 -2.05 7.49
C LEU A 82 10.41 -1.97 5.97
N GLY A 83 10.78 -0.79 5.45
CA GLY A 83 11.08 -0.56 4.04
C GLY A 83 10.28 0.59 3.41
N GLY A 84 10.43 0.76 2.10
CA GLY A 84 9.65 1.65 1.26
C GLY A 84 8.44 0.93 0.65
N VAL A 85 7.39 1.68 0.36
CA VAL A 85 6.23 1.17 -0.40
C VAL A 85 5.76 2.25 -1.36
N ALA A 86 5.92 2.02 -2.67
CA ALA A 86 5.27 2.83 -3.69
C ALA A 86 3.79 2.41 -3.82
N ARG A 87 2.87 3.34 -3.54
CA ARG A 87 1.44 3.09 -3.72
C ARG A 87 1.03 3.42 -5.14
N LEU A 88 0.85 2.38 -5.94
CA LEU A 88 0.38 2.47 -7.32
C LEU A 88 -1.14 2.50 -7.37
N ASP A 89 -1.72 3.16 -8.39
CA ASP A 89 -3.17 3.18 -8.67
C ASP A 89 -3.66 1.92 -9.39
N GLY A 90 -3.02 0.79 -9.17
CA GLY A 90 -3.30 -0.50 -9.75
C GLY A 90 -2.02 -1.17 -10.24
N LEU A 91 -2.16 -2.28 -10.91
CA LEU A 91 -1.08 -3.01 -11.58
C LEU A 91 -1.29 -2.94 -13.09
N PRO A 92 -0.22 -3.03 -13.90
CA PRO A 92 -0.35 -3.19 -15.34
C PRO A 92 -1.26 -4.38 -15.69
N GLU A 93 -2.09 -4.23 -16.72
CA GLU A 93 -3.03 -5.28 -17.12
C GLU A 93 -2.33 -6.49 -17.73
N LYS A 94 -1.27 -6.25 -18.49
CA LYS A 94 -0.51 -7.32 -19.16
C LYS A 94 0.53 -7.89 -18.21
N PRO A 95 0.63 -9.23 -18.13
CA PRO A 95 1.63 -9.86 -17.27
C PRO A 95 3.08 -9.43 -17.54
N ILE A 96 3.45 -9.26 -18.82
CA ILE A 96 4.80 -8.84 -19.19
C ILE A 96 5.13 -7.43 -18.68
N ASP A 97 4.17 -6.49 -18.73
CA ASP A 97 4.34 -5.13 -18.25
C ASP A 97 4.51 -5.13 -16.72
N GLU A 98 3.79 -6.00 -16.03
CA GLU A 98 3.94 -6.22 -14.59
C GLU A 98 5.36 -6.73 -14.25
N SER A 99 5.92 -7.66 -15.05
CA SER A 99 7.30 -8.12 -14.87
C SER A 99 8.31 -6.99 -15.00
N VAL A 100 8.16 -6.15 -16.03
CA VAL A 100 9.07 -5.03 -16.28
C VAL A 100 9.01 -4.02 -15.14
N VAL A 101 7.82 -3.72 -14.66
CA VAL A 101 7.64 -2.84 -13.48
C VAL A 101 8.29 -3.46 -12.25
N ALA A 102 8.05 -4.75 -12.00
CA ALA A 102 8.62 -5.44 -10.84
C ALA A 102 10.16 -5.56 -10.90
N PHE A 103 10.74 -5.73 -12.10
CA PHE A 103 12.20 -5.82 -12.25
C PHE A 103 12.88 -4.45 -12.12
N ALA A 104 12.18 -3.35 -12.37
CA ALA A 104 12.77 -2.00 -12.39
C ALA A 104 13.36 -1.58 -11.03
N GLY A 105 12.76 -1.98 -9.89
CA GLY A 105 13.34 -1.74 -8.57
C GLY A 105 14.67 -2.45 -8.34
N PRO A 106 14.72 -3.79 -8.44
CA PRO A 106 15.99 -4.54 -8.37
C PRO A 106 17.06 -4.05 -9.35
N LEU A 107 16.67 -3.63 -10.57
CA LEU A 107 17.60 -3.05 -11.54
C LEU A 107 18.28 -1.78 -11.00
N VAL A 108 17.56 -0.91 -10.30
CA VAL A 108 18.16 0.27 -9.66
C VAL A 108 19.22 -0.15 -8.63
N ASN A 109 18.93 -1.16 -7.80
CA ASN A 109 19.94 -1.65 -6.84
C ASN A 109 21.16 -2.27 -7.54
N ILE A 110 20.98 -2.99 -8.66
CA ILE A 110 22.09 -3.51 -9.46
C ILE A 110 22.95 -2.35 -9.99
N LEU A 111 22.32 -1.28 -10.50
CA LEU A 111 23.04 -0.09 -10.97
C LEU A 111 23.78 0.62 -9.84
N LEU A 112 23.15 0.78 -8.67
CA LEU A 112 23.82 1.35 -7.49
C LEU A 112 25.01 0.48 -7.04
N ALA A 113 24.83 -0.84 -7.01
CA ALA A 113 25.94 -1.76 -6.70
C ALA A 113 27.08 -1.61 -7.71
N ALA A 114 26.78 -1.49 -9.01
CA ALA A 114 27.80 -1.26 -10.03
C ALA A 114 28.52 0.08 -9.86
N ILE A 115 27.81 1.15 -9.47
CA ILE A 115 28.39 2.48 -9.20
C ILE A 115 29.32 2.41 -7.99
N PHE A 116 28.84 1.88 -6.84
CA PHE A 116 29.67 1.75 -5.64
C PHE A 116 30.85 0.78 -5.85
N GLY A 117 30.62 -0.32 -6.58
CA GLY A 117 31.67 -1.27 -6.94
C GLY A 117 32.75 -0.66 -7.84
N GLY A 118 32.33 0.06 -8.89
CA GLY A 118 33.25 0.75 -9.80
C GLY A 118 34.04 1.86 -9.09
N TYR A 119 33.37 2.69 -8.29
CA TYR A 119 34.03 3.72 -7.48
C TYR A 119 35.04 3.10 -6.51
N GLY A 120 34.62 2.07 -5.77
CA GLY A 120 35.47 1.41 -4.79
C GLY A 120 36.66 0.67 -5.41
N TRP A 121 36.52 0.11 -6.65
CA TRP A 121 37.61 -0.46 -7.40
C TRP A 121 38.62 0.61 -7.82
N LEU A 122 38.16 1.74 -8.32
CA LEU A 122 39.02 2.87 -8.76
C LEU A 122 39.78 3.51 -7.57
N THR A 123 39.16 3.57 -6.40
CA THR A 123 39.74 4.20 -5.21
C THR A 123 40.42 3.23 -4.25
N SER A 124 40.44 1.91 -4.59
CA SER A 124 40.86 0.84 -3.68
C SER A 124 40.19 0.86 -2.31
N SER A 125 38.93 1.37 -2.24
CA SER A 125 38.19 1.50 -1.00
C SER A 125 37.34 0.25 -0.66
N ILE A 126 37.37 -0.81 -1.50
CA ILE A 126 36.67 -2.06 -1.21
C ILE A 126 37.60 -2.96 -0.41
N ASP A 127 37.22 -3.21 0.85
CA ASP A 127 37.88 -4.19 1.70
C ASP A 127 36.93 -5.34 2.03
N LEU A 128 37.06 -6.43 1.27
CA LEU A 128 36.31 -7.67 1.50
C LEU A 128 36.99 -8.62 2.48
N SER A 129 38.24 -8.37 2.86
CA SER A 129 39.02 -9.24 3.77
C SER A 129 38.45 -9.21 5.19
N ASN A 130 37.70 -8.15 5.52
CA ASN A 130 37.04 -7.95 6.80
C ASN A 130 35.59 -8.46 6.84
N LEU A 131 35.07 -9.08 5.78
CA LEU A 131 33.77 -9.76 5.77
C LEU A 131 33.77 -10.87 6.83
N GLY A 132 32.88 -10.74 7.82
CA GLY A 132 32.79 -11.69 8.93
C GLY A 132 33.70 -11.40 10.15
N THR A 133 34.51 -10.35 10.09
CA THR A 133 35.27 -9.87 11.24
C THR A 133 34.56 -8.68 11.92
N SER A 134 34.87 -8.43 13.19
CA SER A 134 34.37 -7.26 13.93
C SER A 134 34.83 -5.90 13.39
N ARG A 135 35.60 -5.90 12.29
CA ARG A 135 36.17 -4.69 11.68
C ARG A 135 35.25 -3.96 10.70
N LEU A 136 34.17 -4.61 10.17
CA LEU A 136 33.09 -3.92 9.47
C LEU A 136 32.23 -3.17 10.50
N VAL A 137 32.76 -2.06 11.00
CA VAL A 137 32.06 -1.21 11.96
C VAL A 137 31.11 -0.31 11.19
N PHE A 138 29.80 -0.44 11.43
CA PHE A 138 28.76 0.36 10.78
C PHE A 138 28.88 1.88 11.07
N GLY A 139 29.61 2.26 12.10
CA GLY A 139 29.87 3.66 12.46
C GLY A 139 31.20 4.22 11.92
N ASN A 140 31.86 3.56 10.95
CA ASN A 140 33.07 4.07 10.29
C ASN A 140 32.78 4.42 8.84
N PRO A 141 32.91 5.71 8.43
CA PRO A 141 32.64 6.14 7.04
C PRO A 141 33.57 5.51 5.99
N GLU A 142 34.75 5.05 6.36
CA GLU A 142 35.67 4.34 5.46
C GLU A 142 35.05 3.06 4.86
N ASN A 143 34.14 2.42 5.62
CA ASN A 143 33.46 1.21 5.18
C ASN A 143 32.22 1.48 4.30
N PHE A 144 31.80 2.72 4.13
CA PHE A 144 30.51 3.04 3.47
C PHE A 144 30.43 2.54 2.04
N VAL A 145 31.52 2.66 1.27
CA VAL A 145 31.54 2.18 -0.13
C VAL A 145 31.28 0.68 -0.18
N THR A 146 32.01 -0.08 0.65
CA THR A 146 31.85 -1.55 0.72
C THR A 146 30.47 -1.92 1.25
N LEU A 147 29.97 -1.22 2.28
CA LEU A 147 28.63 -1.47 2.85
C LEU A 147 27.51 -1.15 1.85
N PHE A 148 27.56 -0.03 1.14
CA PHE A 148 26.57 0.30 0.11
C PHE A 148 26.61 -0.66 -1.07
N LEU A 149 27.79 -1.11 -1.50
CA LEU A 149 27.91 -2.16 -2.50
C LEU A 149 27.19 -3.43 -2.04
N LEU A 150 27.54 -3.94 -0.86
CA LEU A 150 26.99 -5.19 -0.33
C LEU A 150 25.47 -5.10 -0.07
N ILE A 151 25.02 -3.99 0.50
CA ILE A 151 23.59 -3.76 0.76
C ILE A 151 22.78 -3.73 -0.53
N ASN A 152 23.26 -3.05 -1.58
CA ASN A 152 22.56 -3.00 -2.85
C ASN A 152 22.56 -4.35 -3.57
N ILE A 153 23.64 -5.13 -3.49
CA ILE A 153 23.66 -6.52 -3.98
C ILE A 153 22.61 -7.34 -3.21
N PHE A 154 22.60 -7.25 -1.88
CA PHE A 154 21.64 -7.97 -1.04
C PHE A 154 20.20 -7.59 -1.35
N LEU A 155 19.89 -6.28 -1.46
CA LEU A 155 18.57 -5.80 -1.82
C LEU A 155 18.10 -6.29 -3.18
N ALA A 156 19.00 -6.30 -4.17
CA ALA A 156 18.68 -6.81 -5.50
C ALA A 156 18.40 -8.32 -5.46
N LEU A 157 19.29 -9.12 -4.87
CA LEU A 157 19.14 -10.57 -4.78
C LEU A 157 17.91 -10.97 -3.96
N PHE A 158 17.69 -10.32 -2.81
CA PHE A 158 16.54 -10.58 -1.95
C PHE A 158 15.23 -10.27 -2.67
N ASN A 159 15.14 -9.13 -3.36
CA ASN A 159 13.95 -8.76 -4.11
C ASN A 159 13.73 -9.61 -5.36
N LEU A 160 14.74 -10.27 -5.91
CA LEU A 160 14.60 -11.19 -7.05
C LEU A 160 14.18 -12.62 -6.65
N ILE A 161 14.07 -12.93 -5.37
CA ILE A 161 13.56 -14.23 -4.91
C ILE A 161 12.14 -14.46 -5.47
N PRO A 162 11.85 -15.61 -6.12
CA PRO A 162 10.57 -15.86 -6.81
C PRO A 162 9.43 -16.19 -5.83
N ALA A 163 9.22 -15.35 -4.84
CA ALA A 163 8.25 -15.55 -3.76
C ALA A 163 7.70 -14.21 -3.27
N PHE A 164 6.41 -14.16 -2.89
CA PHE A 164 5.85 -12.99 -2.22
C PHE A 164 6.39 -12.85 -0.79
N PRO A 165 6.56 -11.61 -0.29
CA PRO A 165 6.14 -10.33 -0.87
C PRO A 165 7.18 -9.63 -1.78
N MET A 166 8.26 -10.30 -2.19
CA MET A 166 9.33 -9.72 -2.99
C MET A 166 8.91 -9.46 -4.45
N ASP A 167 9.66 -8.61 -5.16
CA ASP A 167 9.39 -8.28 -6.58
C ASP A 167 9.59 -9.49 -7.50
N GLY A 168 10.54 -10.36 -7.18
CA GLY A 168 10.71 -11.65 -7.85
C GLY A 168 9.46 -12.53 -7.81
N GLY A 169 8.63 -12.39 -6.76
CA GLY A 169 7.33 -13.03 -6.71
C GLY A 169 6.37 -12.48 -7.76
N ARG A 170 6.36 -11.17 -8.00
CA ARG A 170 5.55 -10.54 -9.06
C ARG A 170 6.05 -10.95 -10.45
N ILE A 171 7.36 -10.99 -10.64
CA ILE A 171 7.97 -11.50 -11.89
C ILE A 171 7.54 -12.96 -12.10
N PHE A 172 7.69 -13.81 -11.11
CA PHE A 172 7.35 -15.22 -11.20
C PHE A 172 5.85 -15.45 -11.45
N ARG A 173 4.98 -14.71 -10.74
CA ARG A 173 3.54 -14.69 -11.01
C ARG A 173 3.23 -14.35 -12.47
N SER A 174 3.85 -13.30 -12.99
CA SER A 174 3.59 -12.83 -14.35
C SER A 174 4.04 -13.84 -15.41
N LEU A 175 5.14 -14.57 -15.19
CA LEU A 175 5.60 -15.65 -16.06
C LEU A 175 4.65 -16.86 -16.06
N LEU A 176 4.04 -17.17 -14.92
CA LEU A 176 3.08 -18.27 -14.79
C LEU A 176 1.65 -17.90 -15.26
N SER A 177 1.30 -16.60 -15.23
CA SER A 177 -0.06 -16.13 -15.50
C SER A 177 -0.60 -16.49 -16.88
N PRO A 178 0.17 -16.48 -17.99
CA PRO A 178 -0.33 -16.85 -19.31
C PRO A 178 -0.82 -18.31 -19.41
N SER A 179 -0.18 -19.22 -18.67
CA SER A 179 -0.50 -20.67 -18.73
C SER A 179 -1.46 -21.11 -17.64
N LEU A 180 -1.40 -20.54 -16.43
CA LEU A 180 -2.18 -20.99 -15.27
C LEU A 180 -3.34 -20.05 -14.89
N GLY A 181 -3.37 -18.85 -15.49
CA GLY A 181 -4.23 -17.75 -15.05
C GLY A 181 -3.67 -17.05 -13.80
N ARG A 182 -4.01 -15.75 -13.67
CA ARG A 182 -3.46 -14.85 -12.63
C ARG A 182 -3.69 -15.37 -11.20
N ARG A 183 -4.89 -15.88 -10.91
CA ARG A 183 -5.24 -16.39 -9.58
C ARG A 183 -4.38 -17.57 -9.13
N ARG A 184 -4.25 -18.61 -10.00
CA ARG A 184 -3.44 -19.79 -9.68
C ARG A 184 -1.96 -19.45 -9.58
N ALA A 185 -1.45 -18.63 -10.50
CA ALA A 185 -0.09 -18.13 -10.45
C ALA A 185 0.21 -17.40 -9.14
N THR A 186 -0.70 -16.51 -8.71
CA THR A 186 -0.58 -15.81 -7.41
C THR A 186 -0.60 -16.79 -6.24
N LEU A 187 -1.48 -17.79 -6.25
CA LEU A 187 -1.59 -18.78 -5.18
C LEU A 187 -0.28 -19.58 -5.01
N ILE A 188 0.32 -20.04 -6.11
CA ILE A 188 1.59 -20.77 -6.10
C ILE A 188 2.69 -19.88 -5.52
N THR A 189 2.81 -18.64 -6.00
CA THR A 189 3.83 -17.70 -5.53
C THR A 189 3.63 -17.34 -4.05
N THR A 190 2.36 -17.27 -3.59
CA THR A 190 2.03 -17.07 -2.17
C THR A 190 2.51 -18.23 -1.31
N TYR A 191 2.26 -19.48 -1.72
CA TYR A 191 2.72 -20.65 -0.98
C TYR A 191 4.25 -20.74 -0.94
N LEU A 192 4.94 -20.37 -2.02
CA LEU A 192 6.41 -20.25 -2.01
C LEU A 192 6.87 -19.23 -0.97
N GLY A 193 6.26 -18.04 -0.92
CA GLY A 193 6.58 -17.02 0.08
C GLY A 193 6.32 -17.48 1.52
N GLN A 194 5.21 -18.16 1.74
CA GLN A 194 4.89 -18.73 3.06
C GLN A 194 5.85 -19.86 3.45
N GLY A 195 6.22 -20.72 2.51
CA GLY A 195 7.23 -21.77 2.72
C GLY A 195 8.59 -21.19 3.07
N MET A 196 9.01 -20.12 2.37
CA MET A 196 10.25 -19.40 2.68
C MET A 196 10.21 -18.72 4.06
N ALA A 197 9.07 -18.16 4.45
CA ALA A 197 8.90 -17.58 5.79
C ALA A 197 9.11 -18.65 6.89
N VAL A 198 8.55 -19.83 6.71
CA VAL A 198 8.76 -20.97 7.62
C VAL A 198 10.24 -21.41 7.61
N LEU A 199 10.82 -21.55 6.41
CA LEU A 199 12.23 -21.94 6.26
C LEU A 199 13.16 -20.95 6.96
N LEU A 200 12.88 -19.64 6.91
CA LEU A 200 13.67 -18.61 7.58
C LEU A 200 13.71 -18.81 9.10
N VAL A 201 12.59 -19.17 9.72
CA VAL A 201 12.54 -19.48 11.18
C VAL A 201 13.35 -20.73 11.49
N VAL A 202 13.19 -21.78 10.67
CA VAL A 202 13.94 -23.04 10.85
C VAL A 202 15.45 -22.81 10.72
N LEU A 203 15.86 -22.08 9.69
CA LEU A 203 17.29 -21.73 9.50
C LEU A 203 17.81 -20.86 10.64
N ALA A 204 17.03 -19.88 11.12
CA ALA A 204 17.42 -19.07 12.27
C ALA A 204 17.65 -19.93 13.52
N TYR A 205 16.80 -20.93 13.78
CA TYR A 205 16.98 -21.83 14.93
C TYR A 205 18.29 -22.61 14.87
N PHE A 206 18.71 -23.08 13.67
CA PHE A 206 19.93 -23.88 13.53
C PHE A 206 21.22 -23.03 13.36
N LEU A 207 21.12 -21.86 12.74
CA LEU A 207 22.29 -21.09 12.34
C LEU A 207 22.63 -19.96 13.32
N VAL A 208 21.66 -19.50 14.14
CA VAL A 208 21.92 -18.42 15.09
C VAL A 208 22.68 -18.96 16.31
N PRO A 209 23.86 -18.39 16.62
CA PRO A 209 24.63 -18.81 17.79
C PRO A 209 23.84 -18.66 19.11
N PRO A 210 23.96 -19.58 20.08
CA PRO A 210 23.21 -19.53 21.34
C PRO A 210 23.32 -18.19 22.09
N ARG A 211 24.48 -17.53 22.02
CA ARG A 211 24.71 -16.22 22.65
C ARG A 211 23.84 -15.10 22.09
N MET A 212 23.42 -15.21 20.81
CA MET A 212 22.61 -14.22 20.11
C MET A 212 21.16 -14.66 19.96
N SER A 213 20.82 -15.91 20.27
CA SER A 213 19.51 -16.52 20.03
C SER A 213 18.38 -15.75 20.70
N PHE A 214 18.60 -15.24 21.94
CA PHE A 214 17.60 -14.47 22.68
C PHE A 214 17.16 -13.19 21.95
N TYR A 215 18.05 -12.54 21.21
CA TYR A 215 17.75 -11.30 20.47
C TYR A 215 17.34 -11.54 19.03
N LEU A 216 18.03 -12.45 18.33
CA LEU A 216 17.83 -12.64 16.89
C LEU A 216 16.65 -13.54 16.56
N ILE A 217 16.38 -14.60 17.32
CA ILE A 217 15.27 -15.52 17.04
C ILE A 217 13.92 -14.80 17.07
N PRO A 218 13.57 -13.95 18.05
CA PRO A 218 12.34 -13.17 18.03
C PRO A 218 12.23 -12.25 16.79
N LEU A 219 13.35 -11.65 16.37
CA LEU A 219 13.39 -10.80 15.18
C LEU A 219 13.12 -11.62 13.89
N PHE A 220 13.72 -12.81 13.76
CA PHE A 220 13.45 -13.70 12.64
C PHE A 220 12.00 -14.20 12.63
N ILE A 221 11.43 -14.52 13.79
CA ILE A 221 10.02 -14.91 13.92
C ILE A 221 9.10 -13.76 13.47
N LEU A 222 9.37 -12.54 13.95
CA LEU A 222 8.58 -11.35 13.59
C LEU A 222 8.65 -11.06 12.08
N SER A 223 9.87 -11.10 11.51
CA SER A 223 10.07 -10.89 10.06
C SER A 223 9.40 -11.96 9.23
N SER A 224 9.47 -13.23 9.65
CA SER A 224 8.82 -14.35 8.98
C SER A 224 7.29 -14.27 9.06
N ALA A 225 6.75 -13.89 10.21
CA ALA A 225 5.32 -13.65 10.38
C ALA A 225 4.85 -12.52 9.44
N PHE A 226 5.58 -11.40 9.40
CA PHE A 226 5.30 -10.30 8.47
C PHE A 226 5.30 -10.78 7.02
N MET A 227 6.35 -11.49 6.59
CA MET A 227 6.46 -12.04 5.24
C MET A 227 5.31 -13.01 4.91
N PHE A 228 4.95 -13.88 5.83
CA PHE A 228 3.84 -14.82 5.68
C PHE A 228 2.49 -14.13 5.46
N PHE A 229 2.20 -13.10 6.28
CA PHE A 229 0.96 -12.35 6.16
C PHE A 229 0.92 -11.47 4.90
N MET A 230 2.03 -10.84 4.53
CA MET A 230 2.13 -10.03 3.31
C MET A 230 1.98 -10.87 2.04
N ALA A 231 2.58 -12.07 1.99
CA ALA A 231 2.36 -13.01 0.89
C ALA A 231 0.88 -13.39 0.74
N ARG A 232 0.18 -13.63 1.86
CA ARG A 232 -1.25 -13.93 1.85
C ARG A 232 -2.10 -12.73 1.42
N GLN A 233 -1.67 -11.52 1.74
CA GLN A 233 -2.36 -10.30 1.33
C GLN A 233 -2.34 -10.11 -0.19
N GLU A 234 -1.24 -10.41 -0.87
CA GLU A 234 -1.17 -10.38 -2.35
C GLU A 234 -2.22 -11.30 -3.00
N TYR A 235 -2.38 -12.52 -2.49
CA TYR A 235 -3.43 -13.42 -2.98
C TYR A 235 -4.84 -12.88 -2.73
N ARG A 236 -5.09 -12.31 -1.54
CA ARG A 236 -6.40 -11.71 -1.21
C ARG A 236 -6.73 -10.55 -2.14
N MET A 237 -5.74 -9.70 -2.46
CA MET A 237 -5.94 -8.58 -3.38
C MET A 237 -6.30 -9.06 -4.79
N VAL A 238 -5.61 -10.07 -5.32
CA VAL A 238 -5.92 -10.63 -6.64
C VAL A 238 -7.31 -11.28 -6.66
N LYS A 239 -7.67 -12.04 -5.62
CA LYS A 239 -9.02 -12.62 -5.48
C LYS A 239 -10.09 -11.54 -5.44
N PHE A 240 -9.85 -10.46 -4.69
CA PHE A 240 -10.75 -9.30 -4.62
C PHE A 240 -10.95 -8.65 -5.99
N GLU A 241 -9.87 -8.34 -6.71
CA GLU A 241 -9.95 -7.78 -8.06
C GLU A 241 -10.68 -8.70 -9.04
N GLU A 242 -10.44 -10.02 -8.96
CA GLU A 242 -11.11 -11.01 -9.81
C GLU A 242 -12.62 -11.01 -9.57
N ILE A 243 -13.07 -11.00 -8.31
CA ILE A 243 -14.49 -10.92 -7.96
C ILE A 243 -15.09 -9.63 -8.52
N LEU A 244 -14.44 -8.49 -8.29
CA LEU A 244 -14.94 -7.20 -8.78
C LEU A 244 -15.04 -7.13 -10.31
N LYS A 245 -14.13 -7.78 -11.04
CA LYS A 245 -14.17 -7.80 -12.52
C LYS A 245 -15.22 -8.76 -13.09
N LYS A 246 -15.56 -9.81 -12.33
CA LYS A 246 -16.48 -10.86 -12.78
C LYS A 246 -17.94 -10.44 -12.66
N HIS A 247 -18.28 -9.60 -11.70
CA HIS A 247 -19.65 -9.22 -11.39
C HIS A 247 -19.96 -7.80 -11.88
N SER A 248 -21.22 -7.59 -12.26
CA SER A 248 -21.72 -6.32 -12.76
C SER A 248 -22.46 -5.53 -11.66
N ILE A 249 -22.59 -4.24 -11.89
CA ILE A 249 -23.35 -3.34 -11.00
C ILE A 249 -24.80 -3.75 -10.90
N SER A 250 -25.38 -4.31 -11.97
CA SER A 250 -26.79 -4.77 -12.00
C SER A 250 -27.15 -5.73 -10.87
N GLU A 251 -26.16 -6.46 -10.31
CA GLU A 251 -26.36 -7.41 -9.22
C GLU A 251 -26.55 -6.72 -7.86
N LEU A 252 -26.18 -5.43 -7.75
CA LEU A 252 -26.20 -4.67 -6.48
C LEU A 252 -27.15 -3.47 -6.51
N ILE A 253 -27.80 -3.17 -7.63
CA ILE A 253 -28.69 -2.00 -7.72
C ILE A 253 -29.84 -2.13 -6.75
N ARG A 254 -30.02 -1.07 -5.93
CA ARG A 254 -31.24 -0.92 -5.11
C ARG A 254 -31.90 0.44 -5.33
N GLN A 255 -33.18 0.50 -5.03
CA GLN A 255 -33.86 1.79 -4.95
C GLN A 255 -33.44 2.51 -3.64
N PRO A 256 -33.12 3.79 -3.69
CA PRO A 256 -32.92 4.58 -2.47
C PRO A 256 -34.25 4.69 -1.72
N VAL A 257 -34.21 4.37 -0.41
CA VAL A 257 -35.41 4.45 0.42
C VAL A 257 -35.71 5.92 0.75
N ASN A 258 -34.68 6.67 1.07
CA ASN A 258 -34.78 8.08 1.42
C ASN A 258 -33.99 8.93 0.41
N VAL A 259 -34.69 9.85 -0.24
CA VAL A 259 -34.11 10.82 -1.16
C VAL A 259 -34.37 12.21 -0.60
N PHE A 260 -33.31 12.96 -0.37
CA PHE A 260 -33.36 14.31 0.16
C PHE A 260 -33.43 15.36 -0.95
N LYS A 261 -34.01 16.51 -0.62
CA LYS A 261 -33.90 17.75 -1.38
C LYS A 261 -32.82 18.62 -0.77
N LYS A 262 -32.26 19.55 -1.55
CA LYS A 262 -31.23 20.49 -1.07
C LYS A 262 -31.64 21.28 0.16
N ASN A 263 -32.91 21.64 0.25
CA ASN A 263 -33.44 22.50 1.31
C ASN A 263 -34.00 21.68 2.51
N ASP A 264 -33.88 20.35 2.49
CA ASP A 264 -34.25 19.53 3.63
C ASP A 264 -33.28 19.75 4.80
N HIS A 265 -33.81 19.60 6.02
CA HIS A 265 -33.02 19.77 7.25
C HIS A 265 -32.21 18.51 7.56
N ILE A 266 -30.98 18.68 8.03
CA ILE A 266 -30.09 17.60 8.38
C ILE A 266 -30.58 16.75 9.57
N ALA A 267 -31.44 17.34 10.41
CA ALA A 267 -32.09 16.67 11.54
C ALA A 267 -32.84 15.40 11.11
N HIS A 268 -33.51 15.45 9.95
CA HIS A 268 -34.21 14.29 9.41
C HIS A 268 -33.28 13.16 9.01
N ALA A 269 -32.13 13.48 8.40
CA ALA A 269 -31.11 12.48 8.07
C ALA A 269 -30.50 11.84 9.32
N LEU A 270 -30.29 12.62 10.39
CA LEU A 270 -29.83 12.12 11.68
C LEU A 270 -30.83 11.14 12.32
N GLU A 271 -32.12 11.40 12.19
CA GLU A 271 -33.16 10.51 12.69
C GLU A 271 -33.16 9.17 11.96
N ILE A 272 -33.10 9.18 10.63
CA ILE A 272 -32.99 7.97 9.81
C ILE A 272 -31.71 7.18 10.14
N LEU A 273 -30.58 7.89 10.29
CA LEU A 273 -29.30 7.28 10.66
C LEU A 273 -29.36 6.61 12.03
N LYS A 274 -29.98 7.24 13.03
CA LYS A 274 -30.19 6.68 14.40
C LYS A 274 -31.04 5.42 14.37
N ARG A 275 -32.00 5.33 13.46
CA ARG A 275 -32.83 4.12 13.25
C ARG A 275 -32.09 3.00 12.53
N GLY A 276 -30.89 3.26 11.98
CA GLY A 276 -30.03 2.27 11.32
C GLY A 276 -30.53 1.79 9.96
N LEU A 277 -31.49 2.49 9.36
CA LEU A 277 -32.16 2.09 8.13
C LEU A 277 -31.30 2.36 6.89
N GLU A 278 -30.64 3.50 6.85
CA GLU A 278 -29.81 3.94 5.72
C GLU A 278 -28.65 4.79 6.22
N LYS A 279 -27.50 4.74 5.54
CA LYS A 279 -26.27 5.43 5.96
C LYS A 279 -25.75 6.42 4.93
N ASP A 280 -26.14 6.23 3.69
CA ASP A 280 -25.68 6.99 2.54
C ASP A 280 -26.91 7.41 1.73
N PHE A 281 -27.04 8.70 1.40
CA PHE A 281 -28.25 9.31 0.88
C PHE A 281 -28.00 10.01 -0.44
N LEU A 282 -29.04 9.97 -1.31
CA LEU A 282 -29.09 10.70 -2.56
C LEU A 282 -29.80 12.04 -2.35
N VAL A 283 -29.27 13.10 -2.96
CA VAL A 283 -29.86 14.45 -2.91
C VAL A 283 -30.25 14.86 -4.32
N LYS A 284 -31.50 15.34 -4.48
CA LYS A 284 -32.04 15.85 -5.73
C LYS A 284 -32.27 17.36 -5.68
N ASN A 285 -32.17 17.98 -6.84
CA ASN A 285 -32.64 19.34 -7.09
C ASN A 285 -34.16 19.37 -7.19
N GLU A 286 -34.77 20.55 -7.21
CA GLU A 286 -36.20 20.71 -7.40
C GLU A 286 -36.70 20.23 -8.77
N ASP A 287 -35.85 20.28 -9.78
CA ASP A 287 -36.10 19.77 -11.14
C ASP A 287 -35.99 18.24 -11.26
N GLY A 288 -35.68 17.54 -10.15
CA GLY A 288 -35.51 16.10 -10.10
C GLY A 288 -34.12 15.59 -10.50
N THR A 289 -33.23 16.46 -10.95
CA THR A 289 -31.82 16.09 -11.25
C THR A 289 -31.06 15.81 -9.98
N ILE A 290 -29.95 15.04 -10.07
CA ILE A 290 -29.13 14.71 -8.91
C ILE A 290 -28.26 15.91 -8.55
N ALA A 291 -28.41 16.39 -7.32
CA ALA A 291 -27.58 17.44 -6.74
C ALA A 291 -26.25 16.89 -6.20
N GLY A 292 -26.27 15.68 -5.67
CA GLY A 292 -25.14 15.04 -5.07
C GLY A 292 -25.53 13.92 -4.12
N VAL A 293 -24.60 13.55 -3.27
CA VAL A 293 -24.80 12.53 -2.21
C VAL A 293 -24.23 13.06 -0.90
N PHE A 294 -24.73 12.53 0.22
CA PHE A 294 -24.08 12.72 1.52
C PHE A 294 -24.21 11.45 2.36
N SER A 295 -23.26 11.23 3.23
CA SER A 295 -23.03 9.95 3.85
C SER A 295 -22.86 10.05 5.34
N GLN A 296 -22.94 8.92 6.05
CA GLN A 296 -22.81 8.85 7.51
C GLN A 296 -21.62 9.64 8.09
N PRO A 297 -20.39 9.62 7.51
CA PRO A 297 -19.27 10.37 8.08
C PRO A 297 -19.53 11.87 8.13
N GLU A 298 -20.08 12.46 7.04
CA GLU A 298 -20.39 13.89 6.97
C GLU A 298 -21.49 14.24 7.97
N ILE A 299 -22.53 13.40 8.05
CA ILE A 299 -23.64 13.61 9.00
C ILE A 299 -23.14 13.58 10.46
N VAL A 300 -22.26 12.62 10.80
CA VAL A 300 -21.70 12.49 12.15
C VAL A 300 -20.76 13.64 12.48
N GLU A 301 -19.97 14.12 11.52
CA GLU A 301 -19.08 15.25 11.71
C GLU A 301 -19.87 16.53 12.01
N VAL A 302 -20.93 16.75 11.24
CA VAL A 302 -21.86 17.86 11.46
C VAL A 302 -22.55 17.76 12.83
N ALA A 303 -23.05 16.58 13.18
CA ALA A 303 -23.69 16.36 14.47
C ALA A 303 -22.78 16.62 15.67
N LYS A 304 -21.45 16.49 15.50
CA LYS A 304 -20.46 16.81 16.54
C LYS A 304 -20.10 18.30 16.61
N SER A 305 -20.15 18.99 15.48
CA SER A 305 -19.74 20.40 15.37
C SER A 305 -20.85 21.39 15.74
N ILE A 306 -22.11 20.94 15.69
CA ILE A 306 -23.30 21.78 15.89
C ILE A 306 -24.00 21.38 17.19
N SER A 307 -24.39 22.35 18.02
CA SER A 307 -25.19 22.09 19.22
C SER A 307 -26.56 21.49 18.85
N THR A 308 -27.11 20.64 19.72
CA THR A 308 -28.33 19.87 19.45
C THR A 308 -29.50 20.76 19.02
N ASP A 309 -29.57 22.00 19.52
CA ASP A 309 -30.65 22.94 19.21
C ASP A 309 -30.52 23.61 17.83
N SER A 310 -29.37 23.47 17.16
CA SER A 310 -29.09 24.09 15.85
C SER A 310 -29.24 23.13 14.69
N HIS A 311 -29.50 21.83 14.91
CA HIS A 311 -29.62 20.84 13.81
C HIS A 311 -30.80 21.13 12.86
N GLU A 312 -31.84 21.83 13.34
CA GLU A 312 -32.98 22.25 12.52
C GLU A 312 -32.69 23.45 11.64
N SER A 313 -31.58 24.17 11.88
CA SER A 313 -31.22 25.37 11.10
C SER A 313 -30.31 25.09 9.92
N HIS A 314 -29.73 23.89 9.80
CA HIS A 314 -28.82 23.53 8.74
C HIS A 314 -29.49 22.70 7.65
N GLU A 315 -29.28 23.12 6.41
CA GLU A 315 -29.83 22.46 5.23
C GLU A 315 -28.81 21.44 4.64
N VAL A 316 -29.34 20.38 4.05
CA VAL A 316 -28.55 19.31 3.42
C VAL A 316 -27.56 19.84 2.36
N LYS A 317 -27.93 20.92 1.65
CA LYS A 317 -27.07 21.54 0.61
C LYS A 317 -25.66 21.94 1.09
N GLU A 318 -25.49 22.19 2.38
CA GLU A 318 -24.22 22.63 2.97
C GLU A 318 -23.18 21.48 3.02
N PHE A 319 -23.65 20.23 2.95
CA PHE A 319 -22.85 19.04 3.22
C PHE A 319 -22.82 18.03 2.05
N ILE A 320 -23.29 18.44 0.86
CA ILE A 320 -23.38 17.58 -0.31
C ILE A 320 -22.01 17.38 -0.92
N SER A 321 -21.64 16.11 -1.15
CA SER A 321 -20.53 15.73 -2.01
C SER A 321 -21.02 15.59 -3.45
N LEU A 322 -20.36 16.30 -4.38
CA LEU A 322 -20.73 16.30 -5.79
C LEU A 322 -20.34 14.97 -6.46
N VAL A 323 -21.28 14.38 -7.19
CA VAL A 323 -21.03 13.21 -8.02
C VAL A 323 -20.46 13.69 -9.37
N LYS A 324 -19.19 13.43 -9.63
CA LYS A 324 -18.51 13.83 -10.89
C LYS A 324 -18.70 12.83 -12.02
N GLU A 325 -18.80 11.56 -11.67
CA GLU A 325 -18.92 10.46 -12.63
C GLU A 325 -20.05 9.51 -12.21
N THR A 326 -20.90 9.18 -13.14
CA THR A 326 -22.00 8.22 -12.98
C THR A 326 -21.57 6.82 -13.38
N ILE A 327 -22.40 5.82 -13.10
CA ILE A 327 -22.17 4.42 -13.42
C ILE A 327 -23.38 3.84 -14.16
N SER A 328 -23.13 2.83 -15.01
CA SER A 328 -24.14 2.09 -15.75
C SER A 328 -24.35 0.69 -15.15
N PRO A 329 -25.53 0.07 -15.28
CA PRO A 329 -25.78 -1.30 -14.85
C PRO A 329 -24.81 -2.34 -15.41
N SER A 330 -24.36 -2.12 -16.65
CA SER A 330 -23.43 -3.00 -17.35
C SER A 330 -21.97 -2.85 -16.92
N ASP A 331 -21.65 -1.78 -16.19
CA ASP A 331 -20.30 -1.60 -15.66
C ASP A 331 -19.96 -2.72 -14.64
N SER A 332 -18.68 -3.12 -14.59
CA SER A 332 -18.23 -4.08 -13.57
C SER A 332 -18.17 -3.43 -12.19
N LEU A 333 -18.26 -4.26 -11.14
CA LEU A 333 -18.02 -3.78 -9.76
C LEU A 333 -16.61 -3.19 -9.57
N HIS A 334 -15.66 -3.54 -10.44
CA HIS A 334 -14.32 -2.93 -10.44
C HIS A 334 -14.36 -1.45 -10.84
N VAL A 335 -15.14 -1.10 -11.88
CA VAL A 335 -15.34 0.29 -12.32
C VAL A 335 -16.03 1.08 -11.21
N PHE A 336 -17.08 0.51 -10.62
CA PHE A 336 -17.75 1.11 -9.45
C PHE A 336 -16.78 1.41 -8.31
N TYR A 337 -16.03 0.40 -7.87
CA TYR A 337 -15.08 0.55 -6.76
C TYR A 337 -14.02 1.63 -7.05
N LYS A 338 -13.48 1.64 -8.27
CA LYS A 338 -12.50 2.64 -8.70
C LYS A 338 -13.08 4.06 -8.68
N LYS A 339 -14.28 4.27 -9.24
CA LYS A 339 -14.97 5.57 -9.25
C LYS A 339 -15.33 6.03 -7.84
N LEU A 340 -15.79 5.12 -7.00
CA LEU A 340 -16.13 5.40 -5.61
C LEU A 340 -14.89 5.88 -4.81
N MET A 341 -13.76 5.18 -4.98
CA MET A 341 -12.51 5.54 -4.29
C MET A 341 -11.87 6.82 -4.85
N SER A 342 -11.97 7.08 -6.16
CA SER A 342 -11.40 8.28 -6.79
C SER A 342 -12.13 9.56 -6.40
N GLN A 343 -13.43 9.46 -6.11
CA GLN A 343 -14.28 10.59 -5.72
C GLN A 343 -14.43 10.71 -4.19
N GLU A 344 -13.85 9.77 -3.43
CA GLU A 344 -13.99 9.68 -1.96
C GLU A 344 -15.46 9.57 -1.51
N LEU A 345 -16.32 9.00 -2.37
CA LEU A 345 -17.75 8.79 -2.12
C LEU A 345 -18.00 7.41 -1.52
N ARG A 346 -19.20 7.23 -0.95
CA ARG A 346 -19.64 5.95 -0.39
C ARG A 346 -20.82 5.34 -1.15
N ILE A 347 -21.53 6.15 -1.93
CA ILE A 347 -22.67 5.78 -2.76
C ILE A 347 -22.55 6.44 -4.11
N LEU A 348 -22.97 5.74 -5.17
CA LEU A 348 -23.04 6.28 -6.51
C LEU A 348 -24.43 6.00 -7.12
N PRO A 349 -25.03 6.99 -7.81
CA PRO A 349 -26.24 6.79 -8.59
C PRO A 349 -25.94 6.01 -9.88
N VAL A 350 -26.86 5.12 -10.22
CA VAL A 350 -26.79 4.28 -11.42
C VAL A 350 -27.77 4.79 -12.46
N PHE A 351 -27.26 5.05 -13.66
CA PHE A 351 -28.06 5.55 -14.78
C PHE A 351 -28.14 4.55 -15.92
N GLU A 352 -29.27 4.47 -16.54
CA GLU A 352 -29.49 3.78 -17.80
C GLU A 352 -30.25 4.71 -18.77
N ASN A 353 -29.67 5.00 -19.94
CA ASN A 353 -30.23 5.94 -20.92
C ASN A 353 -30.66 7.28 -20.27
N GLU A 354 -29.79 7.89 -19.51
CA GLU A 354 -30.00 9.15 -18.74
C GLU A 354 -31.04 9.05 -17.61
N ASN A 355 -31.72 7.92 -17.44
CA ASN A 355 -32.67 7.72 -16.34
C ASN A 355 -31.99 7.13 -15.12
N LEU A 356 -32.26 7.70 -13.95
CA LEU A 356 -31.84 7.15 -12.66
C LEU A 356 -32.63 5.86 -12.41
N ILE A 357 -31.93 4.72 -12.37
CA ILE A 357 -32.56 3.42 -12.09
C ILE A 357 -32.34 2.94 -10.66
N GLY A 358 -31.41 3.52 -9.93
CA GLY A 358 -31.14 3.18 -8.54
C GLY A 358 -29.80 3.70 -8.04
N VAL A 359 -29.33 3.13 -6.94
CA VAL A 359 -28.05 3.46 -6.32
C VAL A 359 -27.30 2.19 -5.94
N VAL A 360 -25.98 2.31 -5.82
CA VAL A 360 -25.12 1.28 -5.22
C VAL A 360 -24.22 1.94 -4.20
N ASP A 361 -24.11 1.35 -3.01
CA ASP A 361 -23.27 1.85 -1.93
C ASP A 361 -22.16 0.87 -1.53
N ILE A 362 -21.19 1.39 -0.77
CA ILE A 362 -20.02 0.62 -0.33
C ILE A 362 -20.41 -0.52 0.63
N GLN A 363 -21.52 -0.37 1.39
CA GLN A 363 -21.97 -1.39 2.33
C GLN A 363 -22.50 -2.60 1.57
N GLN A 364 -23.32 -2.37 0.53
CA GLN A 364 -23.82 -3.45 -0.33
C GLN A 364 -22.66 -4.21 -0.98
N LEU A 365 -21.65 -3.49 -1.49
CA LEU A 365 -20.46 -4.11 -2.04
C LEU A 365 -19.73 -4.98 -0.99
N ASN A 366 -19.57 -4.48 0.24
CA ASN A 366 -18.90 -5.23 1.30
C ASN A 366 -19.69 -6.49 1.71
N ASP A 367 -21.01 -6.39 1.81
CA ASP A 367 -21.89 -7.51 2.14
C ASP A 367 -21.86 -8.57 1.01
N PHE A 368 -21.93 -8.14 -0.24
CA PHE A 368 -21.78 -9.02 -1.40
C PHE A 368 -20.42 -9.74 -1.41
N LEU A 369 -19.35 -8.99 -1.21
CA LEU A 369 -18.00 -9.56 -1.15
C LEU A 369 -17.87 -10.58 -0.01
N ARG A 370 -18.45 -10.31 1.14
CA ARG A 370 -18.43 -11.24 2.28
C ARG A 370 -19.06 -12.58 1.91
N VAL A 371 -20.24 -12.55 1.28
CA VAL A 371 -20.92 -13.76 0.80
C VAL A 371 -20.07 -14.50 -0.26
N GLU A 372 -19.54 -13.78 -1.27
CA GLU A 372 -18.70 -14.37 -2.32
C GLU A 372 -17.37 -14.95 -1.79
N TYR A 373 -16.83 -14.41 -0.68
CA TYR A 373 -15.65 -14.98 -0.03
C TYR A 373 -15.94 -16.24 0.77
N GLU A 374 -17.12 -16.34 1.40
CA GLU A 374 -17.52 -17.50 2.20
C GLU A 374 -18.02 -18.67 1.35
N MET A 375 -18.57 -18.41 0.16
CA MET A 375 -19.08 -19.45 -0.76
C MET A 375 -18.01 -20.15 -1.61
N LYS A 376 -16.73 -19.71 -1.56
CA LYS A 376 -15.59 -20.22 -2.36
C LYS A 376 -14.35 -20.48 -1.51
#